data_67e8e51dc3a7f92b46abef0800f4728c
#
_entry.id   67e8e51dc3a7f92b46abef0800f4728c
#
_cell.length_a   1.000
_cell.length_b   1.000
_cell.length_c   1.000
_cell.angle_alpha   90.00
_cell.angle_beta   90.00
_cell.angle_gamma   90.00
#
_symmetry.space_group_name_H-M   'P 1'
#
loop_
_entity.id
_entity.type
_entity.pdbx_description
1 polymer ?
#
loop_
_entity_poly.entity_id
_entity_poly.type
_entity_poly.pdbx_seq_one_letter_code
_entity_poly.pdbx_strand_id
1 'polypeptide(L)'
;MRISRRAFVAASAAAAATPAEQTNLASRVCLFTDHLAGFSYVEVARMLKDLGVSGPDLTVRRGGLVAPERVASELPKAAEALLEHSLSIPMITTTITSAQDPLTRGILEAASKLGIRYYKLGYFPYKDMARWRETIDAARGSLRELAKVSGSLDLRAGMHNHAGDSVGCSLWDSWDAMQEVDANRVGFYFDPAQATIEGGKNGWNLNFRRVAPRIFMVAIKDFVWEKTAQGWRTRWVPLGEGVVNWSSFFPLLRATPFPGPISLHIEYDPGGATKNERYDRSVTAAAKDLQFLKRNLTAVA
;
A
#
# COMPACT_ATOMS: atom_id res chain seq x y z
N MET A 1 -25.63 40.87 28.89
CA MET A 1 -26.12 39.65 28.24
C MET A 1 -24.91 38.75 27.93
N ARG A 2 -24.70 37.71 28.75
CA ARG A 2 -23.52 36.82 28.64
C ARG A 2 -23.86 35.68 27.69
N ILE A 3 -23.16 35.59 26.56
CA ILE A 3 -23.28 34.48 25.63
C ILE A 3 -22.26 33.40 26.04
N SER A 4 -22.77 32.29 26.47
CA SER A 4 -22.01 31.08 26.85
C SER A 4 -21.42 30.41 25.59
N ARG A 5 -20.07 30.30 25.56
CA ARG A 5 -19.35 29.46 24.59
C ARG A 5 -19.41 27.99 25.05
N ARG A 6 -20.29 27.18 24.52
CA ARG A 6 -20.15 25.74 24.50
C ARG A 6 -19.81 25.34 23.07
N ALA A 7 -18.53 25.14 22.82
CA ALA A 7 -18.07 24.49 21.61
C ALA A 7 -18.49 23.02 21.63
N PHE A 8 -19.26 22.64 20.65
CA PHE A 8 -19.62 21.24 20.40
C PHE A 8 -18.41 20.58 19.73
N VAL A 9 -17.59 19.86 20.48
CA VAL A 9 -16.59 18.94 19.95
C VAL A 9 -17.34 17.67 19.59
N ALA A 10 -17.71 17.52 18.30
CA ALA A 10 -18.14 16.24 17.77
C ALA A 10 -16.89 15.37 17.58
N ALA A 11 -16.55 14.57 18.58
CA ALA A 11 -15.60 13.48 18.42
C ALA A 11 -16.23 12.42 17.52
N SER A 12 -15.82 12.38 16.26
CA SER A 12 -16.09 11.23 15.39
C SER A 12 -15.35 10.04 15.99
N ALA A 13 -16.07 9.13 16.64
CA ALA A 13 -15.55 7.85 17.07
C ALA A 13 -15.22 7.04 15.82
N ALA A 14 -13.97 7.05 15.38
CA ALA A 14 -13.46 5.99 14.53
C ALA A 14 -13.66 4.69 15.31
N ALA A 15 -14.40 3.73 14.75
CA ALA A 15 -14.57 2.42 15.35
C ALA A 15 -13.16 1.83 15.56
N ALA A 16 -12.69 1.81 16.80
CA ALA A 16 -11.45 1.15 17.16
C ALA A 16 -11.64 -0.35 16.89
N ALA A 17 -10.72 -0.95 16.11
CA ALA A 17 -10.68 -2.39 15.95
C ALA A 17 -10.67 -3.05 17.32
N THR A 18 -11.41 -4.15 17.46
CA THR A 18 -11.45 -4.88 18.74
C THR A 18 -10.06 -5.45 19.05
N PRO A 19 -9.70 -5.65 20.34
CA PRO A 19 -8.40 -6.24 20.70
C PRO A 19 -8.11 -7.59 20.04
N ALA A 20 -9.13 -8.37 19.69
CA ALA A 20 -8.98 -9.63 18.97
C ALA A 20 -8.59 -9.45 17.49
N GLU A 21 -9.04 -8.38 16.83
CA GLU A 21 -8.63 -8.06 15.44
C GLU A 21 -7.21 -7.50 15.37
N GLN A 22 -6.72 -6.88 16.42
CA GLN A 22 -5.35 -6.39 16.51
C GLN A 22 -4.31 -7.50 16.68
N THR A 23 -4.71 -8.69 17.18
CA THR A 23 -3.78 -9.76 17.56
C THR A 23 -3.27 -10.61 16.38
N ASN A 24 -3.84 -10.52 15.18
CA ASN A 24 -3.44 -11.36 14.06
C ASN A 24 -3.01 -10.58 12.81
N LEU A 25 -2.02 -9.69 12.95
CA LEU A 25 -1.46 -8.97 11.79
C LEU A 25 -0.87 -9.91 10.74
N ALA A 26 -0.33 -11.06 11.15
CA ALA A 26 0.27 -12.04 10.24
C ALA A 26 -0.74 -12.64 9.25
N SER A 27 -2.01 -12.78 9.63
CA SER A 27 -3.05 -13.27 8.73
C SER A 27 -3.48 -12.26 7.67
N ARG A 28 -3.06 -11.00 7.81
CA ARG A 28 -3.38 -9.90 6.88
C ARG A 28 -2.26 -9.63 5.87
N VAL A 29 -1.21 -10.46 5.87
CA VAL A 29 -0.10 -10.33 4.94
C VAL A 29 -0.52 -10.81 3.56
N CYS A 30 -0.36 -9.95 2.55
CA CYS A 30 -0.50 -10.25 1.14
C CYS A 30 0.83 -10.02 0.40
N LEU A 31 0.95 -10.49 -0.84
CA LEU A 31 2.15 -10.33 -1.66
C LEU A 31 1.88 -9.38 -2.82
N PHE A 32 2.72 -8.36 -2.97
CA PHE A 32 2.70 -7.47 -4.13
C PHE A 32 3.12 -8.21 -5.39
N THR A 33 2.34 -8.10 -6.45
CA THR A 33 2.46 -8.97 -7.63
C THR A 33 3.24 -8.36 -8.81
N ASP A 34 3.95 -7.25 -8.63
CA ASP A 34 4.64 -6.60 -9.72
C ASP A 34 5.69 -7.48 -10.39
N HIS A 35 6.52 -8.14 -9.58
CA HIS A 35 7.55 -9.08 -10.05
C HIS A 35 6.96 -10.38 -10.64
N LEU A 36 5.63 -10.58 -10.55
CA LEU A 36 4.92 -11.76 -11.05
C LEU A 36 4.19 -11.51 -12.39
N ALA A 37 4.36 -10.36 -13.03
CA ALA A 37 3.63 -9.96 -14.23
C ALA A 37 3.76 -10.94 -15.43
N GLY A 38 4.73 -11.83 -15.43
CA GLY A 38 4.92 -12.85 -16.47
C GLY A 38 4.24 -14.20 -16.21
N PHE A 39 3.56 -14.35 -15.06
CA PHE A 39 2.88 -15.61 -14.67
C PHE A 39 1.38 -15.51 -14.92
N SER A 40 0.75 -16.69 -15.16
CA SER A 40 -0.72 -16.80 -15.23
C SER A 40 -1.36 -16.66 -13.84
N TYR A 41 -2.66 -16.36 -13.79
CA TYR A 41 -3.40 -16.26 -12.53
C TYR A 41 -3.32 -17.55 -11.70
N VAL A 42 -3.36 -18.72 -12.36
CA VAL A 42 -3.24 -20.03 -11.70
C VAL A 42 -1.85 -20.23 -11.09
N GLU A 43 -0.77 -19.86 -11.81
CA GLU A 43 0.59 -19.92 -11.28
C GLU A 43 0.76 -19.01 -10.07
N VAL A 44 0.23 -17.79 -10.14
CA VAL A 44 0.24 -16.83 -9.03
C VAL A 44 -0.58 -17.35 -7.84
N ALA A 45 -1.78 -17.87 -8.07
CA ALA A 45 -2.63 -18.41 -7.01
C ALA A 45 -1.96 -19.58 -6.26
N ARG A 46 -1.32 -20.51 -7.01
CA ARG A 46 -0.54 -21.60 -6.42
C ARG A 46 0.59 -21.09 -5.55
N MET A 47 1.41 -20.15 -6.08
CA MET A 47 2.51 -19.53 -5.34
C MET A 47 2.03 -18.91 -4.02
N LEU A 48 0.97 -18.11 -4.07
CA LEU A 48 0.42 -17.45 -2.89
C LEU A 48 -0.13 -18.45 -1.87
N LYS A 49 -0.75 -19.54 -2.34
CA LYS A 49 -1.23 -20.63 -1.47
C LYS A 49 -0.07 -21.31 -0.74
N ASP A 50 0.99 -21.67 -1.49
CA ASP A 50 2.17 -22.34 -0.93
C ASP A 50 2.91 -21.45 0.08
N LEU A 51 2.93 -20.14 -0.15
CA LEU A 51 3.50 -19.14 0.76
C LEU A 51 2.63 -18.89 2.01
N GLY A 52 1.37 -19.30 2.01
CA GLY A 52 0.46 -19.10 3.14
C GLY A 52 0.21 -17.63 3.45
N VAL A 53 0.02 -16.80 2.42
CA VAL A 53 -0.41 -15.40 2.52
C VAL A 53 -1.92 -15.28 2.30
N SER A 54 -2.51 -14.13 2.66
CA SER A 54 -3.96 -13.89 2.52
C SER A 54 -4.43 -13.75 1.07
N GLY A 55 -3.50 -13.47 0.15
CA GLY A 55 -3.76 -13.26 -1.27
C GLY A 55 -2.76 -12.28 -1.88
N PRO A 56 -3.04 -11.76 -3.08
CA PRO A 56 -2.22 -10.75 -3.75
C PRO A 56 -2.56 -9.32 -3.31
N ASP A 57 -1.55 -8.45 -3.27
CA ASP A 57 -1.72 -7.05 -3.64
C ASP A 57 -1.66 -7.01 -5.17
N LEU A 58 -2.82 -7.08 -5.80
CA LEU A 58 -2.94 -7.37 -7.23
C LEU A 58 -2.71 -6.11 -8.06
N THR A 59 -1.73 -6.13 -8.96
CA THR A 59 -1.45 -5.01 -9.85
C THR A 59 -2.51 -4.86 -10.95
N VAL A 60 -3.28 -3.77 -10.88
CA VAL A 60 -4.27 -3.35 -11.90
C VAL A 60 -3.75 -2.07 -12.55
N ARG A 61 -2.75 -2.23 -13.41
CA ARG A 61 -2.06 -1.13 -14.08
C ARG A 61 -1.42 -1.61 -15.38
N ARG A 62 -0.99 -0.69 -16.23
CA ARG A 62 -0.23 -1.06 -17.43
C ARG A 62 1.04 -1.81 -17.02
N GLY A 63 1.28 -2.94 -17.66
CA GLY A 63 2.39 -3.86 -17.33
C GLY A 63 2.20 -4.69 -16.07
N GLY A 64 1.10 -4.53 -15.34
CA GLY A 64 0.72 -5.39 -14.22
C GLY A 64 0.01 -6.67 -14.65
N LEU A 65 -0.41 -7.48 -13.69
CA LEU A 65 -1.15 -8.72 -13.95
C LEU A 65 -2.49 -8.48 -14.66
N VAL A 66 -3.18 -7.39 -14.32
CA VAL A 66 -4.44 -6.99 -14.94
C VAL A 66 -4.24 -5.64 -15.62
N ALA A 67 -4.47 -5.58 -16.93
CA ALA A 67 -4.48 -4.31 -17.66
C ALA A 67 -5.77 -3.52 -17.31
N PRO A 68 -5.69 -2.21 -17.04
CA PRO A 68 -6.85 -1.38 -16.69
C PRO A 68 -7.98 -1.46 -17.69
N GLU A 69 -7.66 -1.47 -18.99
CA GLU A 69 -8.62 -1.51 -20.10
C GLU A 69 -9.37 -2.85 -20.16
N ARG A 70 -8.85 -3.89 -19.54
CA ARG A 70 -9.43 -5.24 -19.53
C ARG A 70 -9.94 -5.64 -18.14
N VAL A 71 -9.99 -4.73 -17.20
CA VAL A 71 -10.35 -5.02 -15.81
C VAL A 71 -11.68 -5.75 -15.67
N ALA A 72 -12.69 -5.37 -16.48
CA ALA A 72 -14.03 -5.97 -16.41
C ALA A 72 -14.05 -7.47 -16.72
N SER A 73 -13.14 -7.96 -17.58
CA SER A 73 -13.04 -9.37 -17.95
C SER A 73 -11.92 -10.11 -17.22
N GLU A 74 -10.81 -9.45 -16.91
CA GLU A 74 -9.62 -10.12 -16.37
C GLU A 74 -9.61 -10.18 -14.84
N LEU A 75 -10.12 -9.15 -14.15
CA LEU A 75 -10.16 -9.17 -12.69
C LEU A 75 -11.04 -10.29 -12.11
N PRO A 76 -12.23 -10.59 -12.69
CA PRO A 76 -13.00 -11.77 -12.29
C PRO A 76 -12.27 -13.10 -12.50
N LYS A 77 -11.55 -13.26 -13.61
CA LYS A 77 -10.75 -14.50 -13.88
C LYS A 77 -9.61 -14.66 -12.85
N ALA A 78 -8.95 -13.57 -12.50
CA ALA A 78 -7.94 -13.59 -11.45
C ALA A 78 -8.55 -13.97 -10.09
N ALA A 79 -9.72 -13.43 -9.76
CA ALA A 79 -10.44 -13.76 -8.55
C ALA A 79 -10.90 -15.23 -8.51
N GLU A 80 -11.38 -15.79 -9.63
CA GLU A 80 -11.76 -17.18 -9.76
C GLU A 80 -10.57 -18.12 -9.52
N ALA A 81 -9.44 -17.89 -10.19
CA ALA A 81 -8.21 -18.67 -10.00
C ALA A 81 -7.71 -18.65 -8.55
N LEU A 82 -7.84 -17.51 -7.85
CA LEU A 82 -7.51 -17.39 -6.45
C LEU A 82 -8.48 -18.15 -5.55
N LEU A 83 -9.78 -18.09 -5.85
CA LEU A 83 -10.83 -18.76 -5.08
C LEU A 83 -10.68 -20.28 -5.11
N GLU A 84 -10.26 -20.88 -6.24
CA GLU A 84 -9.93 -22.32 -6.35
C GLU A 84 -8.86 -22.76 -5.34
N HIS A 85 -8.01 -21.81 -4.90
CA HIS A 85 -7.00 -22.02 -3.85
C HIS A 85 -7.43 -21.49 -2.46
N SER A 86 -8.71 -21.12 -2.28
CA SER A 86 -9.26 -20.53 -1.05
C SER A 86 -8.59 -19.20 -0.67
N LEU A 87 -8.19 -18.43 -1.66
CA LEU A 87 -7.61 -17.09 -1.52
C LEU A 87 -8.60 -16.01 -1.96
N SER A 88 -8.45 -14.81 -1.43
CA SER A 88 -9.16 -13.61 -1.88
C SER A 88 -8.16 -12.56 -2.40
N ILE A 89 -8.66 -11.42 -2.89
CA ILE A 89 -7.84 -10.27 -3.27
C ILE A 89 -7.97 -9.22 -2.15
N PRO A 90 -7.00 -9.11 -1.23
CA PRO A 90 -7.06 -8.15 -0.12
C PRO A 90 -7.05 -6.70 -0.58
N MET A 91 -6.31 -6.39 -1.64
CA MET A 91 -6.21 -5.06 -2.23
C MET A 91 -5.76 -5.11 -3.69
N ILE A 92 -5.93 -3.99 -4.38
CA ILE A 92 -5.37 -3.77 -5.72
C ILE A 92 -4.42 -2.56 -5.72
N THR A 93 -3.30 -2.69 -6.43
CA THR A 93 -2.41 -1.56 -6.73
C THR A 93 -2.73 -0.99 -8.10
N THR A 94 -3.10 0.29 -8.13
CA THR A 94 -3.54 1.02 -9.33
C THR A 94 -2.66 2.25 -9.62
N THR A 95 -2.93 2.91 -10.74
CA THR A 95 -2.38 4.24 -11.09
C THR A 95 -3.46 5.33 -11.07
N ILE A 96 -4.59 5.10 -10.41
CA ILE A 96 -5.70 6.04 -10.33
C ILE A 96 -5.29 7.31 -9.58
N THR A 97 -5.46 8.47 -10.23
CA THR A 97 -5.25 9.81 -9.65
C THR A 97 -6.44 10.74 -9.84
N SER A 98 -7.43 10.34 -10.65
CA SER A 98 -8.58 11.18 -10.97
C SER A 98 -9.86 10.35 -11.07
N ALA A 99 -10.94 10.86 -10.49
CA ALA A 99 -12.27 10.28 -10.65
C ALA A 99 -12.85 10.48 -12.08
N GLN A 100 -12.29 11.43 -12.84
CA GLN A 100 -12.71 11.76 -14.21
C GLN A 100 -12.01 10.91 -15.26
N ASP A 101 -10.94 10.15 -14.89
CA ASP A 101 -10.34 9.21 -15.84
C ASP A 101 -11.37 8.13 -16.21
N PRO A 102 -11.59 7.87 -17.52
CA PRO A 102 -12.64 6.95 -17.97
C PRO A 102 -12.48 5.52 -17.48
N LEU A 103 -11.28 5.09 -17.11
CA LEU A 103 -11.02 3.75 -16.57
C LEU A 103 -11.26 3.65 -15.06
N THR A 104 -11.17 4.75 -14.33
CA THR A 104 -11.25 4.76 -12.86
C THR A 104 -12.52 4.11 -12.36
N ARG A 105 -13.67 4.54 -12.87
CA ARG A 105 -14.96 4.02 -12.40
C ARG A 105 -15.09 2.53 -12.66
N GLY A 106 -14.72 2.06 -13.85
CA GLY A 106 -14.76 0.64 -14.20
C GLY A 106 -13.88 -0.24 -13.32
N ILE A 107 -12.66 0.23 -12.98
CA ILE A 107 -11.74 -0.47 -12.07
C ILE A 107 -12.35 -0.57 -10.68
N LEU A 108 -12.85 0.53 -10.13
CA LEU A 108 -13.39 0.58 -8.77
C LEU A 108 -14.70 -0.22 -8.64
N GLU A 109 -15.59 -0.17 -9.63
CA GLU A 109 -16.79 -0.98 -9.65
C GLU A 109 -16.49 -2.49 -9.75
N ALA A 110 -15.52 -2.89 -10.57
CA ALA A 110 -15.09 -4.27 -10.67
C ALA A 110 -14.49 -4.77 -9.34
N ALA A 111 -13.65 -3.96 -8.69
CA ALA A 111 -13.11 -4.26 -7.38
C ALA A 111 -14.21 -4.40 -6.32
N SER A 112 -15.12 -3.45 -6.23
CA SER A 112 -16.24 -3.47 -5.27
C SER A 112 -17.13 -4.70 -5.42
N LYS A 113 -17.49 -5.07 -6.67
CA LYS A 113 -18.30 -6.26 -6.98
C LYS A 113 -17.66 -7.57 -6.51
N LEU A 114 -16.33 -7.63 -6.48
CA LEU A 114 -15.56 -8.79 -6.01
C LEU A 114 -15.23 -8.75 -4.51
N GLY A 115 -15.77 -7.77 -3.78
CA GLY A 115 -15.53 -7.65 -2.34
C GLY A 115 -14.18 -7.05 -1.97
N ILE A 116 -13.39 -6.60 -2.94
CA ILE A 116 -12.13 -5.89 -2.69
C ILE A 116 -12.47 -4.53 -2.07
N ARG A 117 -11.79 -4.19 -0.96
CA ARG A 117 -12.11 -2.96 -0.19
C ARG A 117 -11.00 -1.92 -0.22
N TYR A 118 -9.80 -2.29 -0.62
CA TYR A 118 -8.62 -1.41 -0.57
C TYR A 118 -7.99 -1.28 -1.95
N TYR A 119 -7.59 -0.05 -2.30
CA TYR A 119 -6.79 0.18 -3.49
C TYR A 119 -5.72 1.24 -3.25
N LYS A 120 -4.55 1.03 -3.85
CA LYS A 120 -3.45 1.99 -3.87
C LYS A 120 -3.69 2.99 -4.99
N LEU A 121 -3.58 4.29 -4.67
CA LEU A 121 -3.63 5.40 -5.64
C LEU A 121 -2.39 5.47 -6.53
N GLY A 122 -2.50 6.13 -7.67
CA GLY A 122 -1.36 6.61 -8.45
C GLY A 122 -0.59 7.73 -7.77
N TYR A 123 0.47 8.23 -8.41
CA TYR A 123 1.28 9.34 -7.92
C TYR A 123 0.84 10.66 -8.56
N PHE A 124 0.98 11.75 -7.81
CA PHE A 124 0.71 13.13 -8.24
C PHE A 124 2.06 13.85 -8.43
N PRO A 125 2.64 13.87 -9.64
CA PRO A 125 4.00 14.36 -9.85
C PRO A 125 4.10 15.86 -9.71
N TYR A 126 5.19 16.32 -9.10
CA TYR A 126 5.63 17.71 -9.14
C TYR A 126 6.29 18.02 -10.49
N LYS A 127 5.48 18.50 -11.43
CA LYS A 127 5.99 18.87 -12.78
C LYS A 127 6.89 20.13 -12.74
N ASP A 128 6.64 21.00 -11.78
CA ASP A 128 7.41 22.20 -11.48
C ASP A 128 7.46 22.39 -9.96
N MET A 129 8.67 22.26 -9.40
CA MET A 129 8.87 22.41 -7.96
C MET A 129 8.63 23.84 -7.46
N ALA A 130 8.75 24.86 -8.31
CA ALA A 130 8.39 26.24 -7.93
C ALA A 130 6.87 26.39 -7.67
N ARG A 131 6.06 25.51 -8.28
CA ARG A 131 4.59 25.48 -8.15
C ARG A 131 4.08 24.33 -7.28
N TRP A 132 4.87 23.88 -6.32
CA TRP A 132 4.52 22.73 -5.46
C TRP A 132 3.18 22.88 -4.74
N ARG A 133 2.80 24.09 -4.30
CA ARG A 133 1.51 24.35 -3.64
C ARG A 133 0.34 24.06 -4.55
N GLU A 134 0.42 24.46 -5.83
CA GLU A 134 -0.63 24.20 -6.81
C GLU A 134 -0.78 22.69 -7.06
N THR A 135 0.32 21.94 -7.06
CA THR A 135 0.27 20.48 -7.19
C THR A 135 -0.43 19.84 -5.99
N ILE A 136 -0.14 20.28 -4.76
CA ILE A 136 -0.83 19.79 -3.55
C ILE A 136 -2.31 20.13 -3.60
N ASP A 137 -2.69 21.35 -3.99
CA ASP A 137 -4.10 21.77 -4.07
C ASP A 137 -4.85 21.00 -5.15
N ALA A 138 -4.24 20.75 -6.30
CA ALA A 138 -4.80 19.91 -7.37
C ALA A 138 -4.99 18.45 -6.90
N ALA A 139 -3.99 17.90 -6.20
CA ALA A 139 -4.08 16.57 -5.60
C ALA A 139 -5.23 16.49 -4.59
N ARG A 140 -5.37 17.49 -3.71
CA ARG A 140 -6.50 17.60 -2.75
C ARG A 140 -7.85 17.58 -3.46
N GLY A 141 -8.00 18.35 -4.54
CA GLY A 141 -9.21 18.35 -5.36
C GLY A 141 -9.55 16.97 -5.92
N SER A 142 -8.54 16.30 -6.51
CA SER A 142 -8.69 14.94 -7.04
C SER A 142 -9.03 13.93 -5.94
N LEU A 143 -8.37 14.00 -4.78
CA LEU A 143 -8.64 13.11 -3.64
C LEU A 143 -10.05 13.28 -3.07
N ARG A 144 -10.61 14.50 -3.06
CA ARG A 144 -12.00 14.75 -2.64
C ARG A 144 -12.98 14.03 -3.57
N GLU A 145 -12.78 14.11 -4.88
CA GLU A 145 -13.65 13.45 -5.85
C GLU A 145 -13.51 11.93 -5.78
N LEU A 146 -12.28 11.41 -5.64
CA LEU A 146 -12.03 9.98 -5.42
C LEU A 146 -12.65 9.48 -4.11
N ALA A 147 -12.65 10.27 -3.04
CA ALA A 147 -13.31 9.93 -1.79
C ALA A 147 -14.83 9.72 -1.96
N LYS A 148 -15.50 10.56 -2.77
CA LYS A 148 -16.93 10.42 -3.09
C LYS A 148 -17.20 9.10 -3.83
N VAL A 149 -16.41 8.80 -4.86
CA VAL A 149 -16.53 7.54 -5.61
C VAL A 149 -16.26 6.35 -4.71
N SER A 150 -15.19 6.38 -3.91
CA SER A 150 -14.87 5.34 -2.96
C SER A 150 -15.98 5.12 -1.94
N GLY A 151 -16.59 6.21 -1.45
CA GLY A 151 -17.72 6.15 -0.53
C GLY A 151 -18.94 5.45 -1.13
N SER A 152 -19.27 5.73 -2.40
CA SER A 152 -20.40 5.11 -3.09
C SER A 152 -20.22 3.61 -3.38
N LEU A 153 -18.96 3.13 -3.39
CA LEU A 153 -18.58 1.75 -3.70
C LEU A 153 -18.05 0.98 -2.48
N ASP A 154 -18.09 1.57 -1.29
CA ASP A 154 -17.54 1.05 -0.04
C ASP A 154 -16.05 0.65 -0.15
N LEU A 155 -15.27 1.52 -0.81
CA LEU A 155 -13.82 1.36 -1.00
C LEU A 155 -13.02 2.33 -0.11
N ARG A 156 -11.75 2.03 0.06
CA ARG A 156 -10.75 2.86 0.76
C ARG A 156 -9.51 3.02 -0.11
N ALA A 157 -9.18 4.25 -0.42
CA ALA A 157 -8.01 4.64 -1.20
C ALA A 157 -6.79 4.82 -0.29
N GLY A 158 -5.65 4.24 -0.64
CA GLY A 158 -4.39 4.43 0.04
C GLY A 158 -3.42 5.26 -0.79
N MET A 159 -2.97 6.39 -0.26
CA MET A 159 -1.89 7.16 -0.83
C MET A 159 -0.55 6.60 -0.34
N HIS A 160 0.24 6.06 -1.27
CA HIS A 160 1.54 5.46 -0.98
C HIS A 160 2.60 6.56 -0.88
N ASN A 161 3.23 6.70 0.29
CA ASN A 161 4.41 7.55 0.38
C ASN A 161 5.57 6.91 -0.39
N HIS A 162 6.22 7.71 -1.23
CA HIS A 162 7.24 7.22 -2.14
C HIS A 162 8.28 8.31 -2.40
N ALA A 163 9.55 8.00 -2.18
CA ALA A 163 10.66 8.86 -2.53
C ALA A 163 10.64 9.23 -4.02
N GLY A 164 10.92 10.49 -4.35
CA GLY A 164 10.94 10.99 -5.72
C GLY A 164 10.19 12.31 -5.89
N ASP A 165 9.71 12.57 -7.09
CA ASP A 165 9.17 13.86 -7.52
C ASP A 165 7.63 13.92 -7.51
N SER A 166 7.00 13.34 -6.48
CA SER A 166 5.54 13.30 -6.37
C SER A 166 5.07 13.64 -4.96
N VAL A 167 3.84 14.10 -4.84
CA VAL A 167 3.18 14.26 -3.54
C VAL A 167 3.22 12.92 -2.80
N GLY A 168 3.76 12.91 -1.60
CA GLY A 168 4.08 11.69 -0.85
C GLY A 168 5.57 11.38 -0.78
N CYS A 169 6.43 12.16 -1.46
CA CYS A 169 7.87 12.13 -1.21
C CYS A 169 8.19 12.62 0.20
N SER A 170 7.46 13.59 0.68
CA SER A 170 7.37 13.94 2.10
C SER A 170 5.99 13.58 2.63
N LEU A 171 5.90 12.84 3.74
CA LEU A 171 4.61 12.54 4.36
C LEU A 171 3.84 13.79 4.83
N TRP A 172 4.53 14.92 4.98
CA TRP A 172 3.92 16.20 5.33
C TRP A 172 3.15 16.82 4.16
N ASP A 173 3.63 16.71 2.93
CA ASP A 173 2.93 17.19 1.74
C ASP A 173 1.66 16.38 1.44
N SER A 174 1.75 15.06 1.58
CA SER A 174 0.57 14.21 1.44
C SER A 174 -0.44 14.39 2.55
N TRP A 175 0.01 14.65 3.79
CA TRP A 175 -0.88 15.07 4.86
C TRP A 175 -1.62 16.36 4.51
N ASP A 176 -0.90 17.32 3.93
CA ASP A 176 -1.48 18.59 3.46
C ASP A 176 -2.49 18.38 2.34
N ALA A 177 -2.16 17.53 1.35
CA ALA A 177 -3.07 17.16 0.27
C ALA A 177 -4.36 16.48 0.78
N MET A 178 -4.29 15.79 1.92
CA MET A 178 -5.43 15.10 2.51
C MET A 178 -6.30 15.98 3.43
N GLN A 179 -5.95 17.25 3.64
CA GLN A 179 -6.80 18.14 4.42
C GLN A 179 -8.18 18.29 3.80
N GLU A 180 -9.24 18.24 4.61
CA GLU A 180 -10.65 18.31 4.17
C GLU A 180 -11.09 17.18 3.21
N VAL A 181 -10.31 16.10 3.08
CA VAL A 181 -10.69 14.86 2.38
C VAL A 181 -11.23 13.88 3.40
N ASP A 182 -12.31 13.16 3.07
CA ASP A 182 -12.93 12.18 3.98
C ASP A 182 -11.90 11.13 4.46
N ALA A 183 -11.59 11.19 5.75
CA ALA A 183 -10.61 10.33 6.41
C ALA A 183 -11.03 8.87 6.50
N ASN A 184 -12.31 8.54 6.26
CA ASN A 184 -12.79 7.16 6.20
C ASN A 184 -12.60 6.54 4.82
N ARG A 185 -12.35 7.37 3.79
CA ARG A 185 -12.29 6.92 2.39
C ARG A 185 -10.92 7.08 1.75
N VAL A 186 -10.11 8.07 2.19
CA VAL A 186 -8.74 8.27 1.72
C VAL A 186 -7.80 8.29 2.92
N GLY A 187 -6.80 7.45 2.93
CA GLY A 187 -5.80 7.34 3.97
C GLY A 187 -4.43 7.01 3.38
N PHE A 188 -3.52 6.56 4.23
CA PHE A 188 -2.16 6.21 3.83
C PHE A 188 -2.02 4.73 3.55
N TYR A 189 -1.30 4.41 2.51
CA TYR A 189 -0.59 3.17 2.30
C TYR A 189 0.86 3.41 2.72
N PHE A 190 1.14 3.20 4.00
CA PHE A 190 2.41 3.59 4.61
C PHE A 190 3.52 2.61 4.26
N ASP A 191 4.66 3.16 3.82
CA ASP A 191 5.87 2.41 3.49
C ASP A 191 7.04 2.91 4.37
N PRO A 192 7.52 2.09 5.33
CA PRO A 192 8.62 2.48 6.21
C PRO A 192 9.96 2.62 5.49
N ALA A 193 10.21 1.87 4.39
CA ALA A 193 11.43 2.00 3.62
C ALA A 193 11.47 3.37 2.91
N GLN A 194 10.39 3.74 2.23
CA GLN A 194 10.29 5.05 1.59
C GLN A 194 10.35 6.19 2.61
N ALA A 195 9.69 6.04 3.76
CA ALA A 195 9.77 7.01 4.85
C ALA A 195 11.19 7.14 5.43
N THR A 196 11.99 6.06 5.39
CA THR A 196 13.41 6.07 5.81
C THR A 196 14.29 6.75 4.77
N ILE A 197 14.02 6.55 3.48
CA ILE A 197 14.74 7.24 2.39
C ILE A 197 14.61 8.75 2.54
N GLU A 198 13.40 9.24 2.76
CA GLU A 198 13.10 10.67 2.85
C GLU A 198 13.41 11.27 4.23
N GLY A 199 13.08 10.55 5.29
CA GLY A 199 13.17 11.04 6.67
C GLY A 199 14.46 10.67 7.41
N GLY A 200 15.30 9.82 6.83
CA GLY A 200 16.52 9.33 7.45
C GLY A 200 16.26 8.56 8.76
N LYS A 201 17.27 8.51 9.63
CA LYS A 201 17.29 7.69 10.85
C LYS A 201 16.08 7.86 11.77
N ASN A 202 15.60 9.07 11.94
CA ASN A 202 14.55 9.41 12.93
C ASN A 202 13.27 9.99 12.30
N GLY A 203 13.37 10.62 11.13
CA GLY A 203 12.24 11.30 10.50
C GLY A 203 11.10 10.34 10.15
N TRP A 204 11.40 9.12 9.74
CA TRP A 204 10.40 8.09 9.47
C TRP A 204 9.46 7.84 10.67
N ASN A 205 9.99 7.86 11.91
CA ASN A 205 9.20 7.63 13.12
C ASN A 205 8.23 8.78 13.40
N LEU A 206 8.71 10.02 13.26
CA LEU A 206 7.85 11.21 13.36
C LEU A 206 6.75 11.17 12.28
N ASN A 207 7.13 10.86 11.06
CA ASN A 207 6.22 10.71 9.92
C ASN A 207 5.16 9.65 10.19
N PHE A 208 5.56 8.46 10.67
CA PHE A 208 4.63 7.40 11.05
C PHE A 208 3.62 7.90 12.09
N ARG A 209 4.09 8.49 13.20
CA ARG A 209 3.21 8.99 14.27
C ARG A 209 2.22 10.05 13.77
N ARG A 210 2.67 10.90 12.84
CA ARG A 210 1.82 11.92 12.23
C ARG A 210 0.66 11.31 11.46
N VAL A 211 0.92 10.26 10.68
CA VAL A 211 -0.07 9.66 9.78
C VAL A 211 -0.79 8.45 10.36
N ALA A 212 -0.33 7.91 11.49
CA ALA A 212 -0.86 6.70 12.13
C ALA A 212 -2.39 6.67 12.24
N PRO A 213 -3.09 7.76 12.63
CA PRO A 213 -4.55 7.75 12.72
C PRO A 213 -5.27 7.56 11.40
N ARG A 214 -4.54 7.64 10.27
CA ARG A 214 -5.10 7.60 8.92
C ARG A 214 -4.43 6.52 8.05
N ILE A 215 -3.68 5.59 8.65
CA ILE A 215 -3.10 4.46 7.93
C ILE A 215 -4.20 3.44 7.63
N PHE A 216 -4.33 3.07 6.35
CA PHE A 216 -5.24 2.02 5.90
C PHE A 216 -4.51 0.73 5.57
N MET A 217 -3.34 0.82 4.96
CA MET A 217 -2.53 -0.29 4.47
C MET A 217 -1.05 -0.02 4.75
N VAL A 218 -0.24 -1.08 4.77
CA VAL A 218 1.20 -0.97 4.98
C VAL A 218 1.94 -1.75 3.91
N ALA A 219 2.94 -1.12 3.27
CA ALA A 219 3.91 -1.79 2.39
C ALA A 219 5.16 -2.14 3.19
N ILE A 220 5.73 -3.31 2.94
CA ILE A 220 6.92 -3.80 3.62
C ILE A 220 7.96 -4.20 2.60
N LYS A 221 9.09 -3.51 2.59
CA LYS A 221 10.30 -3.78 1.81
C LYS A 221 11.53 -3.21 2.49
N ASP A 222 12.72 -3.59 2.08
CA ASP A 222 13.97 -3.12 2.68
C ASP A 222 14.98 -2.69 1.61
N PHE A 223 15.92 -1.82 1.96
CA PHE A 223 16.91 -1.28 1.04
C PHE A 223 18.23 -0.97 1.74
N VAL A 224 19.27 -0.82 0.93
CA VAL A 224 20.56 -0.25 1.34
C VAL A 224 20.90 0.96 0.48
N TRP A 225 21.71 1.87 1.04
CA TRP A 225 22.34 2.91 0.25
C TRP A 225 23.58 2.35 -0.45
N GLU A 226 23.65 2.51 -1.76
CA GLU A 226 24.77 2.09 -2.59
C GLU A 226 25.42 3.30 -3.25
N LYS A 227 26.75 3.41 -3.13
CA LYS A 227 27.52 4.45 -3.82
C LYS A 227 27.86 3.98 -5.23
N THR A 228 27.48 4.78 -6.22
CA THR A 228 27.77 4.55 -7.64
C THR A 228 28.61 5.70 -8.21
N ALA A 229 29.04 5.57 -9.46
CA ALA A 229 29.72 6.65 -10.16
C ALA A 229 28.84 7.91 -10.32
N GLN A 230 27.51 7.74 -10.33
CA GLN A 230 26.53 8.82 -10.45
C GLN A 230 26.06 9.36 -9.09
N GLY A 231 26.62 8.89 -7.98
CA GLY A 231 26.24 9.28 -6.62
C GLY A 231 25.58 8.15 -5.82
N TRP A 232 24.87 8.52 -4.79
CA TRP A 232 24.16 7.57 -3.95
C TRP A 232 22.80 7.19 -4.56
N ARG A 233 22.47 5.89 -4.53
CA ARG A 233 21.16 5.37 -4.89
C ARG A 233 20.67 4.34 -3.88
N THR A 234 19.37 4.08 -3.87
CA THR A 234 18.79 2.95 -3.14
C THR A 234 18.95 1.67 -3.95
N ARG A 235 19.26 0.55 -3.28
CA ARG A 235 19.20 -0.80 -3.82
C ARG A 235 18.32 -1.64 -2.90
N TRP A 236 17.28 -2.23 -3.46
CA TRP A 236 16.37 -3.10 -2.74
C TRP A 236 17.07 -4.40 -2.34
N VAL A 237 16.76 -4.89 -1.13
CA VAL A 237 17.35 -6.10 -0.55
C VAL A 237 16.28 -6.91 0.20
N PRO A 238 16.55 -8.19 0.52
CA PRO A 238 15.66 -8.98 1.37
C PRO A 238 15.42 -8.32 2.73
N LEU A 239 14.26 -8.58 3.32
CA LEU A 239 13.89 -8.00 4.62
C LEU A 239 14.88 -8.33 5.72
N GLY A 240 15.32 -7.32 6.45
CA GLY A 240 16.28 -7.40 7.53
C GLY A 240 17.74 -7.33 7.08
N GLU A 241 17.99 -7.23 5.78
CA GLU A 241 19.34 -7.02 5.22
C GLU A 241 19.60 -5.56 4.87
N GLY A 242 18.62 -4.70 5.08
CA GLY A 242 18.67 -3.27 4.76
C GLY A 242 18.85 -2.37 5.97
N VAL A 243 18.47 -1.11 5.77
CA VAL A 243 18.66 -0.03 6.77
C VAL A 243 17.37 0.39 7.46
N VAL A 244 16.23 -0.22 7.13
CA VAL A 244 14.97 0.08 7.80
C VAL A 244 15.04 -0.36 9.27
N ASN A 245 14.66 0.51 10.18
CA ASN A 245 14.69 0.21 11.61
C ASN A 245 13.49 -0.65 12.04
N TRP A 246 13.53 -1.93 11.70
CA TRP A 246 12.47 -2.90 11.98
C TRP A 246 12.20 -3.09 13.47
N SER A 247 13.24 -3.04 14.31
CA SER A 247 13.10 -3.19 15.76
C SER A 247 12.29 -2.08 16.41
N SER A 248 12.29 -0.89 15.82
CA SER A 248 11.45 0.23 16.25
C SER A 248 10.11 0.27 15.51
N PHE A 249 10.06 -0.17 14.26
CA PHE A 249 8.85 -0.08 13.43
C PHE A 249 7.77 -1.08 13.85
N PHE A 250 8.10 -2.37 14.03
CA PHE A 250 7.09 -3.38 14.34
C PHE A 250 6.35 -3.16 15.67
N PRO A 251 7.01 -2.74 16.77
CA PRO A 251 6.28 -2.37 17.98
C PRO A 251 5.28 -1.23 17.75
N LEU A 252 5.66 -0.20 16.98
CA LEU A 252 4.75 0.90 16.63
C LEU A 252 3.59 0.41 15.77
N LEU A 253 3.85 -0.44 14.79
CA LEU A 253 2.82 -1.01 13.93
C LEU A 253 1.82 -1.84 14.72
N ARG A 254 2.29 -2.70 15.63
CA ARG A 254 1.41 -3.51 16.48
C ARG A 254 0.55 -2.66 17.42
N ALA A 255 1.06 -1.52 17.87
CA ALA A 255 0.33 -0.58 18.73
C ALA A 255 -0.65 0.33 17.95
N THR A 256 -0.59 0.32 16.63
CA THR A 256 -1.41 1.19 15.77
C THR A 256 -2.58 0.41 15.20
N PRO A 257 -3.84 0.78 15.52
CA PRO A 257 -5.00 0.18 14.88
C PRO A 257 -5.08 0.65 13.42
N PHE A 258 -5.05 -0.28 12.47
CA PHE A 258 -5.34 -0.01 11.06
C PHE A 258 -6.11 -1.19 10.45
N PRO A 259 -7.02 -0.94 9.49
CA PRO A 259 -8.02 -1.95 9.11
C PRO A 259 -7.58 -2.87 7.96
N GLY A 260 -6.63 -2.48 7.14
CA GLY A 260 -6.35 -3.13 5.86
C GLY A 260 -5.13 -4.06 5.86
N PRO A 261 -4.70 -4.50 4.68
CA PRO A 261 -3.63 -5.47 4.50
C PRO A 261 -2.24 -4.92 4.76
N ILE A 262 -1.30 -5.85 4.98
CA ILE A 262 0.14 -5.63 4.99
C ILE A 262 0.70 -6.28 3.72
N SER A 263 1.18 -5.49 2.78
CA SER A 263 1.69 -5.96 1.49
C SER A 263 3.21 -6.13 1.56
N LEU A 264 3.67 -7.37 1.34
CA LEU A 264 5.09 -7.67 1.19
C LEU A 264 5.53 -7.39 -0.25
N HIS A 265 6.56 -6.59 -0.43
CA HIS A 265 7.13 -6.23 -1.71
C HIS A 265 8.50 -6.88 -1.95
N ILE A 266 8.60 -7.69 -2.99
CA ILE A 266 9.88 -8.18 -3.51
C ILE A 266 10.27 -7.25 -4.67
N GLU A 267 11.08 -6.24 -4.37
CA GLU A 267 11.53 -5.26 -5.38
C GLU A 267 13.00 -5.46 -5.78
N TYR A 268 13.69 -6.38 -5.13
CA TYR A 268 14.98 -6.88 -5.61
C TYR A 268 14.78 -8.01 -6.61
N ASP A 269 15.75 -8.20 -7.52
CA ASP A 269 15.68 -9.26 -8.52
C ASP A 269 16.00 -10.63 -7.87
N PRO A 270 15.04 -11.58 -7.81
CA PRO A 270 15.32 -12.93 -7.33
C PRO A 270 16.23 -13.72 -8.28
N GLY A 271 16.40 -13.26 -9.51
CA GLY A 271 17.12 -13.93 -10.58
C GLY A 271 16.32 -15.04 -11.26
N GLY A 272 16.99 -15.79 -12.14
CA GLY A 272 16.42 -16.89 -12.93
C GLY A 272 16.45 -16.61 -14.43
N ALA A 273 17.07 -17.50 -15.20
CA ALA A 273 17.19 -17.38 -16.65
C ALA A 273 15.92 -17.85 -17.37
N THR A 274 15.23 -18.86 -16.84
CA THR A 274 14.00 -19.42 -17.39
C THR A 274 12.78 -19.00 -16.58
N LYS A 275 11.57 -19.17 -17.13
CA LYS A 275 10.31 -18.90 -16.42
C LYS A 275 10.20 -19.75 -15.15
N ASN A 276 10.55 -21.04 -15.21
CA ASN A 276 10.49 -21.93 -14.06
C ASN A 276 11.50 -21.53 -12.97
N GLU A 277 12.73 -21.22 -13.34
CA GLU A 277 13.71 -20.72 -12.38
C GLU A 277 13.26 -19.40 -11.72
N ARG A 278 12.67 -18.48 -12.48
CA ARG A 278 12.10 -17.26 -11.90
C ARG A 278 10.97 -17.55 -10.92
N TYR A 279 10.11 -18.53 -11.25
CA TYR A 279 9.06 -18.96 -10.35
C TYR A 279 9.64 -19.46 -9.02
N ASP A 280 10.54 -20.43 -9.07
CA ASP A 280 11.13 -21.05 -7.88
C ASP A 280 11.91 -20.05 -7.03
N ARG A 281 12.65 -19.17 -7.68
CA ARG A 281 13.40 -18.09 -6.99
C ARG A 281 12.49 -17.04 -6.38
N SER A 282 11.39 -16.67 -7.04
CA SER A 282 10.38 -15.76 -6.47
C SER A 282 9.72 -16.37 -5.23
N VAL A 283 9.36 -17.66 -5.28
CA VAL A 283 8.85 -18.39 -4.10
C VAL A 283 9.87 -18.39 -2.96
N THR A 284 11.12 -18.73 -3.27
CA THR A 284 12.21 -18.78 -2.26
C THR A 284 12.46 -17.41 -1.62
N ALA A 285 12.54 -16.36 -2.42
CA ALA A 285 12.72 -14.98 -1.96
C ALA A 285 11.54 -14.54 -1.06
N ALA A 286 10.31 -14.74 -1.54
CA ALA A 286 9.12 -14.40 -0.78
C ALA A 286 9.00 -15.20 0.51
N ALA A 287 9.33 -16.50 0.51
CA ALA A 287 9.30 -17.34 1.72
C ALA A 287 10.29 -16.84 2.80
N LYS A 288 11.50 -16.44 2.38
CA LYS A 288 12.53 -15.86 3.27
C LYS A 288 12.02 -14.58 3.93
N ASP A 289 11.51 -13.66 3.13
CA ASP A 289 11.01 -12.38 3.62
C ASP A 289 9.74 -12.53 4.47
N LEU A 290 8.84 -13.46 4.11
CA LEU A 290 7.67 -13.80 4.92
C LEU A 290 8.06 -14.39 6.29
N GLN A 291 9.10 -15.21 6.36
CA GLN A 291 9.58 -15.73 7.63
C GLN A 291 10.05 -14.59 8.55
N PHE A 292 10.81 -13.64 8.01
CA PHE A 292 11.22 -12.45 8.75
C PHE A 292 10.00 -11.63 9.21
N LEU A 293 9.09 -11.34 8.28
CA LEU A 293 7.90 -10.52 8.54
C LEU A 293 6.99 -11.16 9.60
N LYS A 294 6.62 -12.44 9.44
CA LYS A 294 5.73 -13.14 10.37
C LYS A 294 6.30 -13.20 11.78
N ARG A 295 7.61 -13.49 11.93
CA ARG A 295 8.29 -13.46 13.27
C ARG A 295 8.12 -12.11 13.96
N ASN A 296 8.31 -11.01 13.23
CA ASN A 296 8.23 -9.66 13.79
C ASN A 296 6.79 -9.18 14.05
N LEU A 297 5.81 -9.67 13.28
CA LEU A 297 4.39 -9.36 13.51
C LEU A 297 3.81 -10.09 14.71
N THR A 298 4.33 -11.29 15.04
CA THR A 298 3.83 -12.15 16.13
C THR A 298 4.65 -12.05 17.42
N ALA A 299 5.84 -11.41 17.39
CA ALA A 299 6.65 -11.23 18.59
C ALA A 299 5.85 -10.51 19.69
N VAL A 300 5.72 -11.15 20.83
CA VAL A 300 5.17 -10.52 22.05
C VAL A 300 6.21 -9.50 22.54
N ALA A 301 5.76 -8.30 22.90
CA ALA A 301 6.62 -7.24 23.42
C ALA A 301 7.14 -7.58 24.80
#